data_550514efab89526079923a406af05c81
#
_entry.id   550514efab89526079923a406af05c81
#
_cell.length_a   1.000
_cell.length_b   1.000
_cell.length_c   1.000
_cell.angle_alpha   90.00
_cell.angle_beta   90.00
_cell.angle_gamma   90.00
#
_symmetry.space_group_name_H-M   'P 1'
#
loop_
_entity.id
_entity.type
_entity.pdbx_description
1 polymer ?
#
loop_
_entity_poly.entity_id
_entity_poly.type
_entity_poly.pdbx_seq_one_letter_code
_entity_poly.pdbx_strand_id
1 'polypeptide(L)'
;AASDVYKRQALFGFFSYMSDYLRTVTEVSYSAISILLMIYGLANIIGNVIAGKQLATNPIRSMIFIPFALFTFYICIFILGEWLAAMTVIILILGVLAEYGQNTMQYMITEAAPEAPDFANGLFLLSANLGTTVGAAACGAFITFFDTRYSVIGSLLFLAVSIVFVVLRILILKTCLLYTSPS
;
A
#
# COMPACT_ATOMS: atom_id res chain seq x y z
N ALA A 1 -13.39 3.35 1.02
CA ALA A 1 -12.97 4.44 0.12
C ALA A 1 -11.83 5.31 0.70
N ALA A 2 -12.02 6.04 1.84
CA ALA A 2 -10.96 6.91 2.38
C ALA A 2 -9.66 6.16 2.73
N SER A 3 -9.75 5.09 3.51
CA SER A 3 -8.61 4.22 3.86
C SER A 3 -7.81 3.75 2.64
N ASP A 4 -8.48 3.53 1.51
CA ASP A 4 -7.86 3.00 0.30
C ASP A 4 -7.04 4.06 -0.43
N VAL A 5 -7.50 5.31 -0.42
CA VAL A 5 -6.74 6.46 -0.95
C VAL A 5 -5.43 6.64 -0.18
N TYR A 6 -5.46 6.57 1.16
CA TYR A 6 -4.27 6.71 1.99
C TYR A 6 -3.27 5.55 1.81
N LYS A 7 -3.76 4.30 1.67
CA LYS A 7 -2.89 3.17 1.29
C LYS A 7 -2.17 3.41 -0.03
N ARG A 8 -2.88 3.97 -1.00
CA ARG A 8 -2.33 4.30 -2.31
C ARG A 8 -1.26 5.39 -2.22
N GLN A 9 -1.53 6.44 -1.46
CA GLN A 9 -0.55 7.50 -1.20
C GLN A 9 0.74 6.94 -0.59
N ALA A 10 0.63 6.02 0.35
CA ALA A 10 1.78 5.37 0.96
C ALA A 10 2.57 4.52 -0.04
N LEU A 11 1.89 3.64 -0.77
CA LEU A 11 2.54 2.72 -1.71
C LEU A 11 3.27 3.47 -2.82
N PHE A 12 2.56 4.37 -3.51
CA PHE A 12 3.13 5.08 -4.65
C PHE A 12 4.03 6.25 -4.25
N GLY A 13 3.82 6.81 -3.06
CA GLY A 13 4.72 7.81 -2.51
C GLY A 13 6.14 7.27 -2.39
N PHE A 14 6.33 6.16 -1.70
CA PHE A 14 7.63 5.52 -1.55
C PHE A 14 8.14 4.92 -2.88
N PHE A 15 7.26 4.23 -3.63
CA PHE A 15 7.65 3.62 -4.90
C PHE A 15 8.26 4.62 -5.88
N SER A 16 7.77 5.85 -5.91
CA SER A 16 8.30 6.93 -6.75
C SER A 16 9.77 7.24 -6.46
N TYR A 17 10.23 7.01 -5.25
CA TYR A 17 11.59 7.27 -4.80
C TYR A 17 12.38 6.00 -4.45
N MET A 18 11.83 4.82 -4.74
CA MET A 18 12.47 3.55 -4.37
C MET A 18 13.85 3.38 -5.01
N SER A 19 14.03 3.81 -6.25
CA SER A 19 15.34 3.80 -6.92
C SER A 19 16.36 4.70 -6.23
N ASP A 20 15.95 5.90 -5.84
CA ASP A 20 16.81 6.85 -5.12
C ASP A 20 17.15 6.32 -3.72
N TYR A 21 16.15 5.71 -3.05
CA TYR A 21 16.38 5.08 -1.76
C TYR A 21 17.40 3.95 -1.83
N LEU A 22 17.27 3.05 -2.80
CA LEU A 22 18.19 1.95 -3.03
C LEU A 22 19.59 2.46 -3.39
N ARG A 23 19.66 3.58 -4.11
CA ARG A 23 20.95 4.18 -4.50
C ARG A 23 21.66 4.84 -3.34
N THR A 24 20.92 5.59 -2.50
CA THR A 24 21.51 6.48 -1.49
C THR A 24 21.57 5.84 -0.10
N VAL A 25 20.59 5.02 0.28
CA VAL A 25 20.50 4.42 1.61
C VAL A 25 21.03 2.99 1.61
N THR A 26 20.68 2.17 0.61
CA THR A 26 21.18 0.79 0.49
C THR A 26 22.51 0.73 -0.25
N GLU A 27 22.90 1.82 -0.93
CA GLU A 27 24.18 2.00 -1.64
C GLU A 27 24.44 0.97 -2.74
N VAL A 28 23.40 0.57 -3.48
CA VAL A 28 23.53 -0.42 -4.55
C VAL A 28 23.78 0.22 -5.92
N SER A 29 24.41 -0.55 -6.82
CA SER A 29 24.66 -0.13 -8.20
C SER A 29 23.34 -0.03 -9.01
N TYR A 30 23.36 0.75 -10.09
CA TYR A 30 22.21 0.87 -11.01
C TYR A 30 21.75 -0.48 -11.58
N SER A 31 22.71 -1.38 -11.87
CA SER A 31 22.38 -2.74 -12.35
C SER A 31 21.62 -3.55 -11.29
N ALA A 32 22.03 -3.46 -10.02
CA ALA A 32 21.36 -4.12 -8.91
C ALA A 32 19.97 -3.52 -8.67
N ILE A 33 19.81 -2.20 -8.79
CA ILE A 33 18.50 -1.52 -8.71
C ILE A 33 17.56 -2.08 -9.79
N SER A 34 18.01 -2.20 -11.04
CA SER A 34 17.21 -2.74 -12.13
C SER A 34 16.75 -4.17 -11.85
N ILE A 35 17.61 -5.01 -11.27
CA ILE A 35 17.26 -6.38 -10.87
C ILE A 35 16.22 -6.36 -9.74
N LEU A 36 16.40 -5.52 -8.72
CA LEU A 36 15.46 -5.41 -7.60
C LEU A 36 14.08 -4.91 -8.05
N LEU A 37 14.02 -3.94 -8.97
CA LEU A 37 12.77 -3.48 -9.57
C LEU A 37 12.10 -4.56 -10.42
N MET A 38 12.88 -5.37 -11.12
CA MET A 38 12.36 -6.53 -11.84
C MET A 38 11.79 -7.58 -10.87
N ILE A 39 12.47 -7.87 -9.78
CA ILE A 39 11.99 -8.77 -8.71
C ILE A 39 10.67 -8.23 -8.13
N TYR A 40 10.59 -6.92 -7.86
CA TYR A 40 9.35 -6.27 -7.43
C TYR A 40 8.21 -6.47 -8.43
N GLY A 41 8.46 -6.25 -9.72
CA GLY A 41 7.47 -6.47 -10.78
C GLY A 41 7.01 -7.93 -10.90
N LEU A 42 7.92 -8.89 -10.78
CA LEU A 42 7.57 -10.32 -10.75
C LEU A 42 6.76 -10.68 -9.50
N ALA A 43 7.10 -10.09 -8.36
CA ALA A 43 6.37 -10.27 -7.10
C ALA A 43 4.92 -9.73 -7.19
N ASN A 44 4.67 -8.68 -7.98
CA ASN A 44 3.33 -8.17 -8.25
C ASN A 44 2.45 -9.24 -8.91
N ILE A 45 2.98 -10.07 -9.81
CA ILE A 45 2.24 -11.17 -10.45
C ILE A 45 1.76 -12.16 -9.38
N ILE A 46 2.63 -12.51 -8.44
CA ILE A 46 2.29 -13.39 -7.31
C ILE A 46 1.20 -12.74 -6.44
N GLY A 47 1.34 -11.44 -6.15
CA GLY A 47 0.36 -10.67 -5.40
C GLY A 47 -1.02 -10.65 -6.04
N ASN A 48 -1.07 -10.53 -7.36
CA ASN A 48 -2.32 -10.58 -8.13
C ASN A 48 -3.02 -11.94 -8.02
N VAL A 49 -2.27 -13.04 -8.15
CA VAL A 49 -2.82 -14.41 -8.00
C VAL A 49 -3.35 -14.64 -6.58
N ILE A 50 -2.62 -14.21 -5.55
CA ILE A 50 -3.05 -14.32 -4.15
C ILE A 50 -4.31 -13.49 -3.92
N ALA A 51 -4.34 -12.26 -4.43
CA ALA A 51 -5.50 -11.37 -4.32
C ALA A 51 -6.75 -12.02 -4.91
N GLY A 52 -6.67 -12.55 -6.13
CA GLY A 52 -7.82 -13.21 -6.78
C GLY A 52 -8.42 -14.33 -5.95
N LYS A 53 -7.59 -15.18 -5.35
CA LYS A 53 -8.05 -16.27 -4.49
C LYS A 53 -8.63 -15.77 -3.17
N GLN A 54 -7.97 -14.82 -2.53
CA GLN A 54 -8.34 -14.37 -1.19
C GLN A 54 -9.58 -13.46 -1.20
N LEU A 55 -9.72 -12.60 -2.21
CA LEU A 55 -10.87 -11.73 -2.37
C LEU A 55 -12.16 -12.51 -2.67
N ALA A 56 -12.05 -13.62 -3.39
CA ALA A 56 -13.17 -14.52 -3.63
C ALA A 56 -13.71 -15.19 -2.36
N THR A 57 -12.89 -15.32 -1.31
CA THR A 57 -13.27 -16.03 -0.06
C THR A 57 -13.51 -15.08 1.11
N ASN A 58 -12.59 -14.13 1.36
CA ASN A 58 -12.62 -13.28 2.55
C ASN A 58 -12.15 -11.84 2.27
N PRO A 59 -12.91 -11.01 1.52
CA PRO A 59 -12.48 -9.67 1.15
C PRO A 59 -12.27 -8.73 2.35
N ILE A 60 -13.09 -8.86 3.40
CA ILE A 60 -12.97 -8.02 4.61
C ILE A 60 -11.65 -8.29 5.34
N ARG A 61 -11.24 -9.56 5.41
CA ARG A 61 -9.94 -9.92 6.02
C ARG A 61 -8.78 -9.31 5.26
N SER A 62 -8.83 -9.31 3.94
CA SER A 62 -7.83 -8.67 3.08
C SER A 62 -7.74 -7.17 3.33
N MET A 63 -8.90 -6.50 3.42
CA MET A 63 -8.98 -5.06 3.70
C MET A 63 -8.33 -4.68 5.03
N ILE A 64 -8.46 -5.53 6.05
CA ILE A 64 -7.88 -5.30 7.38
C ILE A 64 -6.37 -5.64 7.37
N PHE A 65 -6.00 -6.78 6.81
CA PHE A 65 -4.64 -7.30 6.88
C PHE A 65 -3.63 -6.40 6.14
N ILE A 66 -3.96 -5.93 4.93
CA ILE A 66 -3.02 -5.23 4.04
C ILE A 66 -2.41 -3.97 4.66
N PRO A 67 -3.17 -3.01 5.24
CA PRO A 67 -2.55 -1.80 5.78
C PRO A 67 -1.63 -2.09 6.98
N PHE A 68 -1.93 -3.08 7.81
CA PHE A 68 -1.05 -3.47 8.91
C PHE A 68 0.22 -4.15 8.42
N ALA A 69 0.11 -5.05 7.43
CA ALA A 69 1.27 -5.70 6.83
C ALA A 69 2.18 -4.66 6.16
N LEU A 70 1.63 -3.76 5.35
CA LEU A 70 2.39 -2.68 4.73
C LEU A 70 3.07 -1.80 5.77
N PHE A 71 2.37 -1.39 6.82
CA PHE A 71 2.94 -0.57 7.89
C PHE A 71 4.15 -1.24 8.54
N THR A 72 4.04 -2.53 8.84
CA THR A 72 5.14 -3.32 9.40
C THR A 72 6.35 -3.35 8.45
N PHE A 73 6.14 -3.64 7.16
CA PHE A 73 7.23 -3.68 6.19
C PHE A 73 7.87 -2.32 5.93
N TYR A 74 7.12 -1.23 5.98
CA TYR A 74 7.68 0.11 5.89
C TYR A 74 8.53 0.48 7.12
N ILE A 75 8.16 0.03 8.32
CA ILE A 75 9.05 0.12 9.49
C ILE A 75 10.33 -0.69 9.26
N CYS A 76 10.23 -1.91 8.73
CA CYS A 76 11.40 -2.71 8.39
C CYS A 76 12.31 -2.00 7.37
N ILE A 77 11.75 -1.34 6.35
CA ILE A 77 12.54 -0.54 5.40
C ILE A 77 13.29 0.58 6.12
N PHE A 78 12.65 1.28 7.03
CA PHE A 78 13.27 2.37 7.77
C PHE A 78 14.44 1.89 8.65
N ILE A 79 14.30 0.71 9.29
CA ILE A 79 15.31 0.16 10.20
C ILE A 79 16.42 -0.56 9.43
N LEU A 80 16.07 -1.39 8.44
CA LEU A 80 16.97 -2.32 7.76
C LEU A 80 17.40 -1.86 6.36
N GLY A 81 17.05 -0.65 5.98
CA GLY A 81 17.25 -0.13 4.62
C GLY A 81 18.69 -0.12 4.11
N GLU A 82 19.66 -0.11 5.01
CA GLU A 82 21.08 -0.16 4.68
C GLU A 82 21.57 -1.56 4.27
N TRP A 83 20.83 -2.60 4.62
CA TRP A 83 21.22 -3.99 4.39
C TRP A 83 20.62 -4.54 3.10
N LEU A 84 21.43 -4.73 2.08
CA LEU A 84 20.99 -5.22 0.76
C LEU A 84 20.20 -6.53 0.84
N ALA A 85 20.66 -7.50 1.64
CA ALA A 85 19.96 -8.79 1.78
C ALA A 85 18.55 -8.62 2.36
N ALA A 86 18.41 -7.78 3.41
CA ALA A 86 17.11 -7.48 4.00
C ALA A 86 16.21 -6.74 3.00
N MET A 87 16.75 -5.72 2.31
CA MET A 87 16.01 -4.97 1.30
C MET A 87 15.54 -5.83 0.14
N THR A 88 16.33 -6.80 -0.31
CA THR A 88 15.92 -7.73 -1.37
C THR A 88 14.68 -8.53 -0.96
N VAL A 89 14.67 -9.08 0.25
CA VAL A 89 13.51 -9.82 0.79
C VAL A 89 12.30 -8.90 0.98
N ILE A 90 12.53 -7.71 1.55
CA ILE A 90 11.47 -6.72 1.79
C ILE A 90 10.82 -6.28 0.47
N ILE A 91 11.61 -5.98 -0.57
CA ILE A 91 11.11 -5.56 -1.89
C ILE A 91 10.26 -6.66 -2.53
N LEU A 92 10.66 -7.92 -2.42
CA LEU A 92 9.88 -9.04 -2.92
C LEU A 92 8.51 -9.12 -2.20
N ILE A 93 8.50 -9.06 -0.88
CA ILE A 93 7.25 -9.10 -0.10
C ILE A 93 6.41 -7.85 -0.35
N LEU A 94 7.04 -6.69 -0.43
CA LEU A 94 6.37 -5.43 -0.72
C LEU A 94 5.69 -5.44 -2.10
N GLY A 95 6.32 -6.03 -3.12
CA GLY A 95 5.72 -6.23 -4.44
C GLY A 95 4.43 -7.07 -4.36
N VAL A 96 4.47 -8.19 -3.63
CA VAL A 96 3.28 -9.03 -3.39
C VAL A 96 2.18 -8.24 -2.68
N LEU A 97 2.51 -7.54 -1.59
CA LEU A 97 1.55 -6.78 -0.79
C LEU A 97 1.00 -5.57 -1.53
N ALA A 98 1.81 -4.90 -2.35
CA ALA A 98 1.38 -3.74 -3.12
C ALA A 98 0.28 -4.12 -4.11
N GLU A 99 0.49 -5.16 -4.90
CA GLU A 99 -0.49 -5.61 -5.88
C GLU A 99 -1.73 -6.22 -5.21
N TYR A 100 -1.52 -6.98 -4.13
CA TYR A 100 -2.64 -7.48 -3.32
C TYR A 100 -3.49 -6.32 -2.78
N GLY A 101 -2.87 -5.26 -2.27
CA GLY A 101 -3.54 -4.06 -1.79
C GLY A 101 -4.31 -3.31 -2.89
N GLN A 102 -3.73 -3.23 -4.09
CA GLN A 102 -4.35 -2.64 -5.27
C GLN A 102 -5.64 -3.36 -5.66
N ASN A 103 -5.57 -4.68 -5.81
CA ASN A 103 -6.72 -5.51 -6.15
C ASN A 103 -7.80 -5.44 -5.06
N THR A 104 -7.40 -5.42 -3.78
CA THR A 104 -8.34 -5.25 -2.66
C THR A 104 -9.09 -3.92 -2.77
N MET A 105 -8.40 -2.84 -3.08
CA MET A 105 -9.00 -1.52 -3.26
C MET A 105 -9.97 -1.51 -4.45
N GLN A 106 -9.55 -2.03 -5.60
CA GLN A 106 -10.40 -2.11 -6.79
C GLN A 106 -11.66 -2.91 -6.51
N TYR A 107 -11.52 -4.08 -5.90
CA TYR A 107 -12.64 -4.94 -5.50
C TYR A 107 -13.64 -4.19 -4.61
N MET A 108 -13.16 -3.53 -3.57
CA MET A 108 -14.02 -2.81 -2.62
C MET A 108 -14.77 -1.63 -3.25
N ILE A 109 -14.16 -0.95 -4.23
CA ILE A 109 -14.81 0.15 -4.97
C ILE A 109 -15.87 -0.42 -5.92
N THR A 110 -15.56 -1.49 -6.63
CA THR A 110 -16.49 -2.14 -7.58
C THR A 110 -17.70 -2.73 -6.86
N GLU A 111 -17.50 -3.38 -5.72
CA GLU A 111 -18.57 -3.92 -4.86
C GLU A 111 -19.47 -2.81 -4.26
N ALA A 112 -18.93 -1.61 -4.07
CA ALA A 112 -19.71 -0.49 -3.55
C ALA A 112 -20.68 0.14 -4.58
N ALA A 113 -20.49 -0.12 -5.87
CA ALA A 113 -21.32 0.39 -6.95
C ALA A 113 -21.53 -0.65 -8.06
N PRO A 114 -22.17 -1.79 -7.75
CA PRO A 114 -22.36 -2.90 -8.70
C PRO A 114 -23.24 -2.52 -9.90
N GLU A 115 -24.11 -1.53 -9.71
CA GLU A 115 -25.02 -1.03 -10.76
C GLU A 115 -24.32 -0.11 -11.77
N ALA A 116 -23.11 0.38 -11.45
CA ALA A 116 -22.35 1.31 -12.30
C ALA A 116 -20.85 0.94 -12.32
N PRO A 117 -20.49 -0.20 -12.93
CA PRO A 117 -19.10 -0.71 -12.91
C PRO A 117 -18.10 0.23 -13.59
N ASP A 118 -18.49 0.90 -14.66
CA ASP A 118 -17.63 1.87 -15.36
C ASP A 118 -17.35 3.10 -14.50
N PHE A 119 -18.35 3.60 -13.77
CA PHE A 119 -18.18 4.68 -12.80
C PHE A 119 -17.27 4.26 -11.64
N ALA A 120 -17.46 3.05 -11.11
CA ALA A 120 -16.63 2.49 -10.06
C ALA A 120 -15.16 2.39 -10.49
N ASN A 121 -14.92 1.91 -11.71
CA ASN A 121 -13.57 1.84 -12.28
C ASN A 121 -12.97 3.24 -12.52
N GLY A 122 -13.75 4.19 -13.01
CA GLY A 122 -13.33 5.59 -13.13
C GLY A 122 -12.94 6.20 -11.78
N LEU A 123 -13.72 5.94 -10.73
CA LEU A 123 -13.43 6.40 -9.37
C LEU A 123 -12.16 5.74 -8.81
N PHE A 124 -11.95 4.45 -9.10
CA PHE A 124 -10.70 3.76 -8.76
C PHE A 124 -9.49 4.42 -9.41
N LEU A 125 -9.54 4.68 -10.72
CA LEU A 125 -8.45 5.32 -11.46
C LEU A 125 -8.18 6.76 -10.98
N LEU A 126 -9.22 7.54 -10.71
CA LEU A 126 -9.10 8.88 -10.14
C LEU A 126 -8.41 8.86 -8.78
N SER A 127 -8.89 7.99 -7.88
CA SER A 127 -8.29 7.80 -6.55
C SER A 127 -6.84 7.34 -6.63
N ALA A 128 -6.54 6.50 -7.63
CA ALA A 128 -5.20 6.03 -7.93
C ALA A 128 -4.24 7.18 -8.27
N ASN A 129 -4.63 8.01 -9.24
CA ASN A 129 -3.80 9.10 -9.72
C ASN A 129 -3.62 10.18 -8.65
N LEU A 130 -4.70 10.58 -7.95
CA LEU A 130 -4.62 11.50 -6.82
C LEU A 130 -3.72 10.95 -5.70
N GLY A 131 -3.89 9.68 -5.35
CA GLY A 131 -3.07 9.03 -4.33
C GLY A 131 -1.59 9.03 -4.71
N THR A 132 -1.26 8.70 -5.95
CA THR A 132 0.12 8.73 -6.45
C THR A 132 0.72 10.13 -6.38
N THR A 133 -0.01 11.14 -6.87
CA THR A 133 0.47 12.53 -6.91
C THR A 133 0.71 13.07 -5.51
N VAL A 134 -0.26 12.93 -4.60
CA VAL A 134 -0.14 13.42 -3.22
C VAL A 134 0.91 12.63 -2.45
N GLY A 135 0.97 11.31 -2.64
CA GLY A 135 1.97 10.46 -2.01
C GLY A 135 3.39 10.83 -2.44
N ALA A 136 3.63 10.97 -3.74
CA ALA A 136 4.94 11.38 -4.26
C ALA A 136 5.35 12.78 -3.77
N ALA A 137 4.43 13.74 -3.78
CA ALA A 137 4.71 15.09 -3.29
C ALA A 137 5.08 15.10 -1.81
N ALA A 138 4.36 14.36 -0.96
CA ALA A 138 4.65 14.27 0.46
C ALA A 138 5.99 13.58 0.73
N CYS A 139 6.25 12.42 0.11
CA CYS A 139 7.54 11.72 0.26
C CYS A 139 8.70 12.57 -0.26
N GLY A 140 8.52 13.28 -1.38
CA GLY A 140 9.52 14.21 -1.92
C GLY A 140 9.80 15.38 -0.97
N ALA A 141 8.78 15.90 -0.26
CA ALA A 141 8.98 16.92 0.76
C ALA A 141 9.87 16.40 1.91
N PHE A 142 9.65 15.17 2.40
CA PHE A 142 10.52 14.57 3.41
C PHE A 142 11.97 14.41 2.93
N ILE A 143 12.19 14.05 1.66
CA ILE A 143 13.53 14.00 1.07
C ILE A 143 14.17 15.39 1.06
N THR A 144 13.42 16.41 0.66
CA THR A 144 13.93 17.77 0.54
C THR A 144 14.31 18.40 1.89
N PHE A 145 13.49 18.14 2.93
CA PHE A 145 13.70 18.74 4.25
C PHE A 145 14.63 17.95 5.17
N PHE A 146 14.79 16.65 4.94
CA PHE A 146 15.58 15.79 5.81
C PHE A 146 16.61 14.98 5.02
N ASP A 147 16.22 13.84 4.43
CA ASP A 147 17.06 12.94 3.65
C ASP A 147 16.19 11.90 2.95
N THR A 148 16.75 11.19 1.95
CA THR A 148 16.05 10.13 1.20
C THR A 148 15.51 9.01 2.10
N ARG A 149 16.19 8.67 3.18
CA ARG A 149 15.73 7.71 4.20
C ARG A 149 14.36 8.08 4.78
N TYR A 150 14.11 9.36 4.98
CA TYR A 150 12.87 9.87 5.59
C TYR A 150 11.67 9.87 4.63
N SER A 151 11.85 9.57 3.35
CA SER A 151 10.73 9.34 2.41
C SER A 151 9.78 8.26 2.91
N VAL A 152 10.30 7.26 3.62
CA VAL A 152 9.53 6.17 4.25
C VAL A 152 8.57 6.69 5.31
N ILE A 153 8.92 7.74 6.04
CA ILE A 153 8.07 8.35 7.07
C ILE A 153 6.82 8.96 6.45
N GLY A 154 6.93 9.61 5.28
CA GLY A 154 5.77 10.10 4.54
C GLY A 154 4.76 8.98 4.27
N SER A 155 5.23 7.83 3.80
CA SER A 155 4.39 6.65 3.58
C SER A 155 3.84 6.06 4.87
N LEU A 156 4.61 6.01 5.95
CA LEU A 156 4.15 5.54 7.26
C LEU A 156 3.02 6.41 7.82
N LEU A 157 3.08 7.72 7.65
CA LEU A 157 2.01 8.62 8.07
C LEU A 157 0.70 8.32 7.34
N PHE A 158 0.74 8.14 6.02
CA PHE A 158 -0.44 7.76 5.25
C PHE A 158 -1.00 6.39 5.64
N LEU A 159 -0.13 5.42 5.92
CA LEU A 159 -0.57 4.10 6.40
C LEU A 159 -1.18 4.17 7.79
N ALA A 160 -0.63 4.99 8.69
CA ALA A 160 -1.21 5.21 10.01
C ALA A 160 -2.63 5.79 9.90
N VAL A 161 -2.85 6.79 9.05
CA VAL A 161 -4.18 7.34 8.77
C VAL A 161 -5.10 6.28 8.16
N SER A 162 -4.61 5.47 7.22
CA SER A 162 -5.36 4.37 6.64
C SER A 162 -5.81 3.36 7.69
N ILE A 163 -4.94 2.99 8.62
CA ILE A 163 -5.25 2.07 9.73
C ILE A 163 -6.32 2.65 10.64
N VAL A 164 -6.24 3.94 10.98
CA VAL A 164 -7.28 4.61 11.77
C VAL A 164 -8.65 4.48 11.11
N PHE A 165 -8.76 4.73 9.80
CA PHE A 165 -10.02 4.57 9.07
C PHE A 165 -10.51 3.13 9.04
N VAL A 166 -9.62 2.14 8.93
CA VAL A 166 -9.99 0.72 8.99
C VAL A 166 -10.53 0.36 10.37
N VAL A 167 -9.85 0.78 11.43
CA VAL A 167 -10.29 0.55 12.82
C VAL A 167 -11.65 1.21 13.10
N LEU A 168 -11.83 2.46 12.70
CA LEU A 168 -13.10 3.18 12.84
C LEU A 168 -14.23 2.43 12.12
N ARG A 169 -13.99 1.96 10.90
CA ARG A 169 -14.98 1.17 10.15
C ARG A 169 -15.38 -0.10 10.88
N ILE A 170 -14.42 -0.83 11.46
CA ILE A 170 -14.69 -2.05 12.23
C ILE A 170 -15.50 -1.74 13.48
N LEU A 171 -15.20 -0.66 14.19
CA LEU A 171 -15.92 -0.24 15.39
C LEU A 171 -17.38 0.13 15.05
N ILE A 172 -17.60 0.90 14.00
CA ILE A 172 -18.95 1.29 13.54
C ILE A 172 -19.76 0.04 13.16
N LEU A 173 -19.17 -0.89 12.40
CA LEU A 173 -19.85 -2.13 12.02
C LEU A 173 -20.23 -2.98 13.26
N LYS A 174 -19.34 -3.10 14.24
CA LYS A 174 -19.65 -3.81 15.50
C LYS A 174 -20.77 -3.14 16.28
N THR A 175 -20.77 -1.82 16.36
CA THR A 175 -21.80 -1.05 17.06
C THR A 175 -23.14 -1.22 16.37
N CYS A 176 -23.22 -1.15 15.03
CA CYS A 176 -24.45 -1.39 14.28
C CYS A 176 -24.99 -2.81 14.49
N LEU A 177 -24.13 -3.83 14.50
CA LEU A 177 -24.53 -5.22 14.74
C LEU A 177 -25.07 -5.45 16.16
N LEU A 178 -24.52 -4.76 17.17
CA LEU A 178 -25.01 -4.82 18.55
C LEU A 178 -26.39 -4.16 18.70
N TYR A 179 -26.69 -3.11 17.92
CA TYR A 179 -27.97 -2.42 17.95
C TYR A 179 -29.07 -3.13 17.14
N THR A 180 -28.72 -3.99 16.18
CA THR A 180 -29.65 -4.72 15.31
C THR A 180 -29.91 -6.15 15.74
N SER A 181 -29.32 -6.63 16.86
CA SER A 181 -29.66 -7.93 17.44
C SER A 181 -30.96 -7.79 18.20
N PRO A 182 -32.13 -8.35 17.71
CA PRO A 182 -33.35 -8.39 18.48
C PRO A 182 -33.16 -9.34 19.65
N SER A 183 -33.47 -8.85 20.85
CA SER A 183 -33.70 -9.66 22.08
C SER A 183 -34.82 -10.64 21.92
#